data_7abdc6cd8078465606ea9e71bfa22206
#
_entry.id   7abdc6cd8078465606ea9e71bfa22206
#
_cell.length_a   1.000
_cell.length_b   1.000
_cell.length_c   1.000
_cell.angle_alpha   90.00
_cell.angle_beta   90.00
_cell.angle_gamma   90.00
#
_symmetry.space_group_name_H-M   'P 1'
#
loop_
_entity.id
_entity.type
_entity.pdbx_description
1 polymer ?
#
loop_
_entity_poly.entity_id
_entity_poly.type
_entity_poly.pdbx_seq_one_letter_code
_entity_poly.pdbx_strand_id
1 'polypeptide(L)'
;MQLPGRLLPLFCAFACAGCFQMTTVLKVKGDGSGTIDHRMVYSPRALAQMRSLGGRGGAPPVDPASEDQARTLAAAIGPSVTYVTSTPISTPAGQGREATYAFSDVAQLRVSTQPATPAGLPISTPALKGDAETVTFSITQNQNGNAVLHIHVPEPNFLDALGSKGAASQIPMIKTLLGGARVLLAVEPEGTLVRTSSPFVDGGRVTLLEVDLDEVLKDETLIARLKAATTQDEAKAAVRAAAGLKINLDREITVEFTPAK
;
A
#
# COMPACT_ATOMS: atom_id res chain seq x y z
N MET A 1 39.70 -45.00 -17.76
CA MET A 1 38.36 -44.61 -18.24
C MET A 1 37.72 -43.71 -17.18
N GLN A 2 37.87 -42.38 -17.32
CA GLN A 2 37.36 -41.39 -16.36
C GLN A 2 36.06 -40.81 -16.88
N LEU A 3 34.97 -40.94 -16.09
CA LEU A 3 33.71 -40.25 -16.34
C LEU A 3 33.79 -38.82 -15.79
N PRO A 4 33.45 -37.80 -16.55
CA PRO A 4 33.37 -36.45 -16.03
C PRO A 4 32.03 -36.27 -15.30
N GLY A 5 32.13 -35.93 -14.01
CA GLY A 5 31.01 -35.53 -13.20
C GLY A 5 30.40 -34.24 -13.71
N ARG A 6 29.14 -34.30 -14.20
CA ARG A 6 28.31 -33.16 -14.50
C ARG A 6 27.82 -32.54 -13.18
N LEU A 7 28.50 -31.46 -12.79
CA LEU A 7 27.96 -30.52 -11.79
C LEU A 7 26.74 -29.82 -12.42
N LEU A 8 25.53 -30.25 -12.03
CA LEU A 8 24.32 -29.49 -12.25
C LEU A 8 24.38 -28.24 -11.34
N PRO A 9 24.34 -27.02 -11.88
CA PRO A 9 24.14 -25.85 -11.03
C PRO A 9 22.72 -25.94 -10.49
N LEU A 10 22.59 -26.20 -9.20
CA LEU A 10 21.36 -26.06 -8.44
C LEU A 10 21.04 -24.57 -8.39
N PHE A 11 20.27 -24.10 -9.38
CA PHE A 11 19.70 -22.77 -9.40
C PHE A 11 18.62 -22.76 -8.30
N CYS A 12 19.03 -22.50 -7.05
CA CYS A 12 18.13 -22.13 -5.98
C CYS A 12 17.49 -20.79 -6.36
N ALA A 13 16.40 -20.83 -7.11
CA ALA A 13 15.48 -19.72 -7.21
C ALA A 13 14.97 -19.42 -5.78
N PHE A 14 15.61 -18.47 -5.11
CA PHE A 14 15.04 -17.85 -3.92
C PHE A 14 13.72 -17.20 -4.35
N ALA A 15 12.65 -17.96 -4.30
CA ALA A 15 11.31 -17.43 -4.33
C ALA A 15 11.16 -16.58 -3.07
N CYS A 16 11.34 -15.25 -3.19
CA CYS A 16 10.94 -14.29 -2.19
C CYS A 16 9.43 -14.44 -2.01
N ALA A 17 9.02 -15.27 -1.07
CA ALA A 17 7.63 -15.55 -0.77
C ALA A 17 7.06 -14.39 0.06
N GLY A 18 6.85 -13.24 -0.60
CA GLY A 18 6.14 -12.12 -0.01
C GLY A 18 4.72 -12.53 0.38
N CYS A 19 4.21 -12.02 1.51
CA CYS A 19 2.88 -12.36 1.98
C CYS A 19 1.81 -11.82 1.04
N PHE A 20 1.93 -10.55 0.65
CA PHE A 20 1.08 -9.91 -0.37
C PHE A 20 1.79 -8.71 -1.00
N GLN A 21 1.30 -8.31 -2.16
CA GLN A 21 1.70 -7.07 -2.85
C GLN A 21 0.43 -6.30 -3.20
N MET A 22 0.35 -5.05 -2.76
CA MET A 22 -0.75 -4.13 -3.05
C MET A 22 -0.20 -2.90 -3.77
N THR A 23 -0.82 -2.57 -4.88
CA THR A 23 -0.55 -1.34 -5.62
C THR A 23 -1.87 -0.64 -5.89
N THR A 24 -1.98 0.61 -5.50
CA THR A 24 -3.14 1.46 -5.78
C THR A 24 -2.65 2.75 -6.41
N VAL A 25 -3.10 3.02 -7.63
CA VAL A 25 -2.75 4.23 -8.38
C VAL A 25 -4.03 4.97 -8.73
N LEU A 26 -4.13 6.21 -8.26
CA LEU A 26 -5.24 7.11 -8.58
C LEU A 26 -4.82 7.97 -9.79
N LYS A 27 -5.54 7.86 -10.90
CA LYS A 27 -5.39 8.73 -12.07
C LYS A 27 -6.46 9.82 -11.99
N VAL A 28 -6.04 11.08 -11.87
CA VAL A 28 -6.92 12.21 -11.56
C VAL A 28 -6.93 13.20 -12.70
N LYS A 29 -8.12 13.51 -13.23
CA LYS A 29 -8.32 14.55 -14.24
C LYS A 29 -8.45 15.94 -13.61
N GLY A 30 -8.33 16.98 -14.44
CA GLY A 30 -8.45 18.36 -13.98
C GLY A 30 -9.84 18.76 -13.46
N ASP A 31 -10.88 18.00 -13.80
CA ASP A 31 -12.25 18.17 -13.30
C ASP A 31 -12.55 17.41 -12.00
N GLY A 32 -11.56 16.67 -11.48
CA GLY A 32 -11.70 15.89 -10.25
C GLY A 32 -12.28 14.49 -10.45
N SER A 33 -12.65 14.12 -11.66
CA SER A 33 -12.97 12.72 -12.01
C SER A 33 -11.70 11.90 -12.28
N GLY A 34 -11.85 10.58 -12.42
CA GLY A 34 -10.69 9.76 -12.77
C GLY A 34 -10.91 8.26 -12.63
N THR A 35 -9.80 7.55 -12.54
CA THR A 35 -9.78 6.09 -12.35
C THR A 35 -8.83 5.67 -11.24
N ILE A 36 -9.08 4.50 -10.67
CA ILE A 36 -8.21 3.85 -9.69
C ILE A 36 -7.83 2.49 -10.25
N ASP A 37 -6.55 2.28 -10.46
CA ASP A 37 -5.99 0.97 -10.75
C ASP A 37 -5.51 0.34 -9.44
N HIS A 38 -6.15 -0.76 -9.05
CA HIS A 38 -5.85 -1.48 -7.83
C HIS A 38 -5.42 -2.90 -8.14
N ARG A 39 -4.22 -3.26 -7.73
CA ARG A 39 -3.65 -4.58 -7.92
C ARG A 39 -3.31 -5.17 -6.56
N MET A 40 -3.85 -6.36 -6.27
CA MET A 40 -3.56 -7.13 -5.06
C MET A 40 -3.15 -8.54 -5.44
N VAL A 41 -2.00 -8.99 -4.96
CA VAL A 41 -1.47 -10.34 -5.17
C VAL A 41 -1.08 -10.95 -3.84
N TYR A 42 -1.55 -12.14 -3.57
CA TYR A 42 -1.25 -12.91 -2.37
C TYR A 42 -0.31 -14.06 -2.71
N SER A 43 0.70 -14.28 -1.90
CA SER A 43 1.57 -15.45 -2.04
C SER A 43 0.80 -16.76 -1.77
N PRO A 44 1.28 -17.91 -2.29
CA PRO A 44 0.66 -19.20 -1.99
C PRO A 44 0.58 -19.51 -0.49
N ARG A 45 1.60 -19.05 0.27
CA ARG A 45 1.66 -19.19 1.72
C ARG A 45 0.56 -18.34 2.41
N ALA A 46 0.38 -17.09 1.99
CA ALA A 46 -0.67 -16.22 2.52
C ALA A 46 -2.05 -16.81 2.27
N LEU A 47 -2.31 -17.29 1.06
CA LEU A 47 -3.58 -17.93 0.70
C LEU A 47 -3.85 -19.19 1.53
N ALA A 48 -2.83 -20.04 1.73
CA ALA A 48 -2.96 -21.23 2.57
C ALA A 48 -3.30 -20.86 4.03
N GLN A 49 -2.65 -19.82 4.57
CA GLN A 49 -2.90 -19.34 5.92
C GLN A 49 -4.31 -18.75 6.07
N MET A 50 -4.77 -17.94 5.10
CA MET A 50 -6.14 -17.39 5.10
C MET A 50 -7.19 -18.49 5.06
N ARG A 51 -7.00 -19.52 4.24
CA ARG A 51 -7.90 -20.69 4.18
C ARG A 51 -7.96 -21.44 5.51
N SER A 52 -6.81 -21.59 6.20
CA SER A 52 -6.76 -22.29 7.50
C SER A 52 -7.47 -21.52 8.62
N LEU A 53 -7.52 -20.18 8.54
CA LEU A 53 -8.19 -19.33 9.51
C LEU A 53 -9.68 -19.16 9.22
N GLY A 54 -10.07 -19.07 7.95
CA GLY A 54 -11.48 -18.91 7.54
C GLY A 54 -12.39 -20.10 7.86
N GLY A 55 -11.84 -21.30 7.99
CA GLY A 55 -12.60 -22.51 8.32
C GLY A 55 -13.03 -22.65 9.79
N ARG A 56 -12.51 -21.80 10.69
CA ARG A 56 -12.77 -21.91 12.13
C ARG A 56 -14.11 -21.31 12.61
N GLY A 57 -14.79 -20.54 11.78
CA GLY A 57 -16.05 -19.85 12.16
C GLY A 57 -17.31 -20.31 11.45
N GLY A 58 -17.26 -21.40 10.64
CA GLY A 58 -18.44 -21.89 9.90
C GLY A 58 -18.86 -21.02 8.71
N ALA A 59 -18.23 -19.89 8.47
CA ALA A 59 -18.45 -19.09 7.27
C ALA A 59 -17.63 -19.70 6.09
N PRO A 60 -18.16 -19.67 4.86
CA PRO A 60 -17.40 -20.11 3.70
C PRO A 60 -16.11 -19.29 3.59
N PRO A 61 -14.98 -19.93 3.22
CA PRO A 61 -13.73 -19.19 3.06
C PRO A 61 -13.91 -18.13 1.98
N VAL A 62 -13.70 -16.88 2.37
CA VAL A 62 -13.72 -15.76 1.42
C VAL A 62 -12.47 -15.87 0.55
N ASP A 63 -12.65 -15.93 -0.77
CA ASP A 63 -11.54 -15.83 -1.71
C ASP A 63 -11.17 -14.34 -1.88
N PRO A 64 -10.03 -13.89 -1.32
CA PRO A 64 -9.64 -12.49 -1.37
C PRO A 64 -9.27 -12.03 -2.80
N ALA A 65 -9.10 -12.95 -3.73
CA ALA A 65 -8.84 -12.68 -5.14
C ALA A 65 -10.11 -12.74 -6.00
N SER A 66 -11.29 -12.89 -5.40
CA SER A 66 -12.55 -12.97 -6.14
C SER A 66 -12.97 -11.64 -6.74
N GLU A 67 -13.77 -11.68 -7.79
CA GLU A 67 -14.35 -10.48 -8.38
C GLU A 67 -15.33 -9.79 -7.44
N ASP A 68 -16.06 -10.55 -6.62
CA ASP A 68 -16.99 -10.01 -5.62
C ASP A 68 -16.27 -9.15 -4.58
N GLN A 69 -15.06 -9.55 -4.15
CA GLN A 69 -14.24 -8.73 -3.28
C GLN A 69 -13.79 -7.43 -3.97
N ALA A 70 -13.43 -7.49 -5.26
CA ALA A 70 -13.09 -6.29 -6.02
C ALA A 70 -14.31 -5.36 -6.16
N ARG A 71 -15.52 -5.88 -6.40
CA ARG A 71 -16.76 -5.08 -6.44
C ARG A 71 -17.07 -4.44 -5.09
N THR A 72 -16.90 -5.18 -4.01
CA THR A 72 -17.13 -4.66 -2.64
C THR A 72 -16.16 -3.55 -2.27
N LEU A 73 -14.92 -3.60 -2.76
CA LEU A 73 -13.91 -2.57 -2.49
C LEU A 73 -14.32 -1.20 -3.04
N ALA A 74 -15.07 -1.12 -4.15
CA ALA A 74 -15.56 0.14 -4.69
C ALA A 74 -16.31 0.97 -3.64
N ALA A 75 -17.25 0.36 -2.93
CA ALA A 75 -18.02 1.03 -1.89
C ALA A 75 -17.17 1.46 -0.69
N ALA A 76 -16.11 0.73 -0.38
CA ALA A 76 -15.19 1.07 0.70
C ALA A 76 -14.28 2.27 0.36
N ILE A 77 -13.95 2.47 -0.92
CA ILE A 77 -13.12 3.60 -1.38
C ILE A 77 -13.93 4.90 -1.38
N GLY A 78 -15.23 4.85 -1.69
CA GLY A 78 -16.07 6.05 -1.64
C GLY A 78 -17.41 5.91 -2.38
N PRO A 79 -18.38 6.78 -2.07
CA PRO A 79 -19.71 6.71 -2.66
C PRO A 79 -19.74 7.08 -4.15
N SER A 80 -18.75 7.83 -4.65
CA SER A 80 -18.61 8.20 -6.06
C SER A 80 -17.87 7.15 -6.90
N VAL A 81 -17.48 6.02 -6.29
CA VAL A 81 -16.65 4.99 -6.93
C VAL A 81 -17.52 3.88 -7.51
N THR A 82 -17.26 3.54 -8.77
CA THR A 82 -17.91 2.44 -9.48
C THR A 82 -16.87 1.43 -9.97
N TYR A 83 -17.17 0.15 -9.81
CA TYR A 83 -16.35 -0.92 -10.40
C TYR A 83 -16.51 -0.91 -11.92
N VAL A 84 -15.38 -0.94 -12.65
CA VAL A 84 -15.37 -0.99 -14.11
C VAL A 84 -15.07 -2.39 -14.60
N THR A 85 -13.93 -2.94 -14.23
CA THR A 85 -13.48 -4.27 -14.67
C THR A 85 -12.44 -4.83 -13.72
N SER A 86 -12.21 -6.13 -13.82
CA SER A 86 -11.05 -6.74 -13.16
C SER A 86 -10.59 -7.99 -13.88
N THR A 87 -9.30 -8.28 -13.74
CA THR A 87 -8.63 -9.43 -14.33
C THR A 87 -7.96 -10.27 -13.24
N PRO A 88 -8.16 -11.59 -13.19
CA PRO A 88 -7.46 -12.45 -12.26
C PRO A 88 -5.96 -12.51 -12.60
N ILE A 89 -5.14 -12.56 -11.57
CA ILE A 89 -3.69 -12.76 -11.67
C ILE A 89 -3.37 -14.14 -11.13
N SER A 90 -2.65 -14.95 -11.93
CA SER A 90 -2.14 -16.24 -11.50
C SER A 90 -0.71 -16.39 -12.02
N THR A 91 0.25 -16.35 -11.11
CA THR A 91 1.68 -16.47 -11.39
C THR A 91 2.34 -17.43 -10.40
N PRO A 92 3.56 -17.90 -10.65
CA PRO A 92 4.31 -18.67 -9.66
C PRO A 92 4.54 -17.92 -8.34
N ALA A 93 4.56 -16.57 -8.40
CA ALA A 93 4.74 -15.72 -7.22
C ALA A 93 3.45 -15.57 -6.38
N GLY A 94 2.28 -15.82 -6.96
CA GLY A 94 1.01 -15.70 -6.22
C GLY A 94 -0.22 -15.61 -7.11
N GLN A 95 -1.35 -15.49 -6.42
CA GLN A 95 -2.67 -15.30 -7.01
C GLN A 95 -3.29 -14.01 -6.51
N GLY A 96 -4.07 -13.37 -7.36
CA GLY A 96 -4.67 -12.09 -7.01
C GLY A 96 -5.58 -11.55 -8.09
N ARG A 97 -5.77 -10.25 -8.06
CA ARG A 97 -6.61 -9.55 -9.01
C ARG A 97 -6.08 -8.14 -9.25
N GLU A 98 -6.22 -7.70 -10.48
CA GLU A 98 -6.09 -6.30 -10.87
C GLU A 98 -7.48 -5.79 -11.21
N ALA A 99 -7.89 -4.67 -10.64
CA ALA A 99 -9.21 -4.09 -10.82
C ALA A 99 -9.08 -2.60 -11.14
N THR A 100 -9.95 -2.13 -12.03
CA THR A 100 -10.09 -0.72 -12.37
C THR A 100 -11.44 -0.22 -11.89
N TYR A 101 -11.42 0.91 -11.20
CA TYR A 101 -12.60 1.64 -10.76
C TYR A 101 -12.63 3.01 -11.41
N ALA A 102 -13.83 3.57 -11.61
CA ALA A 102 -14.01 4.96 -11.99
C ALA A 102 -14.60 5.74 -10.82
N PHE A 103 -14.23 6.99 -10.70
CA PHE A 103 -14.85 7.93 -9.76
C PHE A 103 -15.19 9.24 -10.45
N SER A 104 -16.29 9.86 -10.04
CA SER A 104 -16.74 11.12 -10.59
C SER A 104 -16.27 12.34 -9.80
N ASP A 105 -15.84 12.15 -8.56
CA ASP A 105 -15.42 13.23 -7.67
C ASP A 105 -14.36 12.73 -6.68
N VAL A 106 -13.13 13.22 -6.84
CA VAL A 106 -12.00 12.88 -6.00
C VAL A 106 -12.21 13.29 -4.53
N ALA A 107 -13.01 14.32 -4.26
CA ALA A 107 -13.27 14.77 -2.89
C ALA A 107 -14.10 13.77 -2.06
N GLN A 108 -14.77 12.84 -2.73
CA GLN A 108 -15.54 11.79 -2.07
C GLN A 108 -14.75 10.51 -1.81
N LEU A 109 -13.50 10.47 -2.24
CA LEU A 109 -12.63 9.31 -2.00
C LEU A 109 -12.16 9.26 -0.55
N ARG A 110 -12.07 8.05 -0.03
CA ARG A 110 -11.53 7.70 1.29
C ARG A 110 -10.63 6.50 1.12
N VAL A 111 -9.36 6.75 0.80
CA VAL A 111 -8.42 5.67 0.51
C VAL A 111 -7.68 5.28 1.78
N SER A 112 -7.87 4.03 2.21
CA SER A 112 -7.14 3.52 3.36
C SER A 112 -5.66 3.36 3.05
N THR A 113 -4.81 3.79 3.98
CA THR A 113 -3.37 3.50 3.96
C THR A 113 -3.06 2.07 4.40
N GLN A 114 -4.05 1.38 4.96
CA GLN A 114 -3.94 -0.01 5.36
C GLN A 114 -4.44 -0.94 4.25
N PRO A 115 -3.74 -2.06 4.01
CA PRO A 115 -4.29 -3.10 3.16
C PRO A 115 -5.60 -3.59 3.79
N ALA A 116 -6.64 -3.73 2.97
CA ALA A 116 -7.87 -4.36 3.41
C ALA A 116 -7.53 -5.75 3.96
N THR A 117 -7.65 -5.91 5.27
CA THR A 117 -7.47 -7.23 5.88
C THR A 117 -8.64 -8.10 5.42
N PRO A 118 -8.38 -9.24 4.77
CA PRO A 118 -9.45 -10.19 4.47
C PRO A 118 -10.22 -10.49 5.75
N ALA A 119 -11.54 -10.49 5.67
CA ALA A 119 -12.40 -10.78 6.80
C ALA A 119 -11.97 -12.10 7.48
N GLY A 120 -11.61 -12.04 8.76
CA GLY A 120 -11.18 -13.20 9.54
C GLY A 120 -9.70 -13.27 9.92
N LEU A 121 -8.86 -12.36 9.45
CA LEU A 121 -7.53 -12.25 10.01
C LEU A 121 -7.55 -11.28 11.20
N PRO A 122 -7.15 -11.72 12.41
CA PRO A 122 -7.05 -10.85 13.58
C PRO A 122 -5.77 -10.01 13.52
N ILE A 123 -5.45 -9.42 12.37
CA ILE A 123 -4.37 -8.46 12.24
C ILE A 123 -4.98 -7.09 12.52
N SER A 124 -5.34 -6.85 13.76
CA SER A 124 -5.41 -5.49 14.27
C SER A 124 -3.96 -5.04 14.40
N THR A 125 -3.47 -4.27 13.43
CA THR A 125 -2.25 -3.51 13.66
C THR A 125 -2.59 -2.49 14.75
N PRO A 126 -2.01 -2.60 15.96
CA PRO A 126 -2.36 -1.71 17.09
C PRO A 126 -2.02 -0.25 16.80
N ALA A 127 -1.26 -0.03 15.72
CA ALA A 127 -0.67 1.25 15.38
C ALA A 127 -1.66 2.30 14.86
N LEU A 128 -2.85 1.89 14.46
CA LEU A 128 -3.70 2.76 13.65
C LEU A 128 -5.18 2.57 14.06
N LYS A 129 -5.48 2.73 15.35
CA LYS A 129 -6.86 2.81 15.82
C LYS A 129 -7.34 4.26 15.73
N GLY A 130 -8.23 4.54 14.79
CA GLY A 130 -8.96 5.81 14.72
C GLY A 130 -9.48 6.10 13.31
N ASP A 131 -10.47 6.98 13.20
CA ASP A 131 -11.01 7.50 11.94
C ASP A 131 -9.97 8.26 11.09
N ALA A 132 -8.72 8.34 11.57
CA ALA A 132 -7.61 9.11 11.02
C ALA A 132 -6.78 8.38 9.94
N GLU A 133 -7.21 7.22 9.47
CA GLU A 133 -6.38 6.34 8.63
C GLU A 133 -6.64 6.46 7.13
N THR A 134 -7.50 7.37 6.74
CA THR A 134 -7.87 7.56 5.34
C THR A 134 -7.24 8.79 4.73
N VAL A 135 -6.62 8.61 3.57
CA VAL A 135 -6.21 9.69 2.70
C VAL A 135 -7.47 10.31 2.07
N THR A 136 -7.59 11.63 2.17
CA THR A 136 -8.68 12.39 1.57
C THR A 136 -8.13 13.39 0.57
N PHE A 137 -8.98 13.85 -0.34
CA PHE A 137 -8.58 14.63 -1.48
C PHE A 137 -9.50 15.83 -1.66
N SER A 138 -8.97 16.91 -2.24
CA SER A 138 -9.77 17.98 -2.85
C SER A 138 -9.03 18.54 -4.06
N ILE A 139 -9.76 19.13 -4.99
CA ILE A 139 -9.16 19.70 -6.19
C ILE A 139 -9.69 21.12 -6.41
N THR A 140 -8.81 22.01 -6.83
CA THR A 140 -9.13 23.39 -7.17
C THR A 140 -8.45 23.75 -8.50
N GLN A 141 -8.87 24.84 -9.12
CA GLN A 141 -8.17 25.41 -10.26
C GLN A 141 -7.51 26.73 -9.85
N ASN A 142 -6.28 26.94 -10.29
CA ASN A 142 -5.59 28.20 -10.08
C ASN A 142 -5.88 29.18 -11.22
N GLN A 143 -5.39 30.42 -11.08
CA GLN A 143 -5.59 31.50 -12.06
C GLN A 143 -5.00 31.22 -13.45
N ASN A 144 -4.06 30.28 -13.54
CA ASN A 144 -3.42 29.88 -14.80
C ASN A 144 -4.17 28.73 -15.51
N GLY A 145 -5.29 28.27 -14.95
CA GLY A 145 -6.05 27.14 -15.46
C GLY A 145 -5.47 25.77 -15.11
N ASN A 146 -4.40 25.70 -14.31
CA ASN A 146 -3.90 24.44 -13.79
C ASN A 146 -4.82 23.90 -12.69
N ALA A 147 -4.95 22.61 -12.64
CA ALA A 147 -5.58 21.89 -11.53
C ALA A 147 -4.57 21.76 -10.37
N VAL A 148 -5.03 21.97 -9.15
CA VAL A 148 -4.27 21.76 -7.92
C VAL A 148 -5.01 20.74 -7.06
N LEU A 149 -4.45 19.55 -6.98
CA LEU A 149 -4.94 18.48 -6.13
C LEU A 149 -4.29 18.62 -4.75
N HIS A 150 -5.12 18.72 -3.73
CA HIS A 150 -4.73 18.70 -2.32
C HIS A 150 -5.02 17.32 -1.76
N ILE A 151 -4.02 16.71 -1.15
CA ILE A 151 -4.07 15.37 -0.59
C ILE A 151 -3.78 15.46 0.89
N HIS A 152 -4.77 15.15 1.70
CA HIS A 152 -4.59 15.09 3.15
C HIS A 152 -4.24 13.67 3.56
N VAL A 153 -3.03 13.50 4.09
CA VAL A 153 -2.51 12.22 4.58
C VAL A 153 -2.62 12.20 6.10
N PRO A 154 -3.21 11.16 6.69
CA PRO A 154 -3.25 11.03 8.14
C PRO A 154 -1.83 10.97 8.71
N GLU A 155 -1.61 11.68 9.79
CA GLU A 155 -0.30 11.67 10.48
C GLU A 155 -0.11 10.34 11.21
N PRO A 156 0.88 9.53 10.83
CA PRO A 156 1.15 8.29 11.54
C PRO A 156 1.72 8.58 12.93
N ASN A 157 1.14 8.00 13.96
CA ASN A 157 1.67 8.09 15.32
C ASN A 157 2.68 6.96 15.57
N PHE A 158 3.92 7.20 15.20
CA PHE A 158 4.99 6.21 15.34
C PHE A 158 5.30 5.86 16.79
N LEU A 159 5.13 6.81 17.73
CA LEU A 159 5.42 6.56 19.14
C LEU A 159 4.39 5.62 19.77
N ASP A 160 3.11 5.80 19.47
CA ASP A 160 2.07 4.89 19.97
C ASP A 160 2.20 3.50 19.35
N ALA A 161 2.58 3.45 18.06
CA ALA A 161 2.83 2.20 17.37
C ALA A 161 3.97 1.38 18.01
N LEU A 162 5.02 2.07 18.45
CA LEU A 162 6.24 1.46 18.99
C LEU A 162 6.25 1.40 20.50
N GLY A 163 5.55 2.33 21.17
CA GLY A 163 5.46 2.45 22.65
C GLY A 163 4.54 1.40 23.29
N SER A 164 3.77 0.67 22.50
CA SER A 164 3.01 -0.47 23.05
C SER A 164 4.00 -1.49 23.58
N LYS A 165 3.96 -1.71 24.91
CA LYS A 165 4.79 -2.71 25.57
C LYS A 165 4.62 -4.06 24.86
N GLY A 166 5.62 -4.44 24.07
CA GLY A 166 5.57 -5.66 23.27
C GLY A 166 5.79 -5.49 21.75
N ALA A 167 5.80 -4.28 21.19
CA ALA A 167 6.04 -4.09 19.76
C ALA A 167 7.34 -4.76 19.30
N ALA A 168 8.41 -4.65 20.07
CA ALA A 168 9.68 -5.31 19.78
C ALA A 168 9.61 -6.85 19.83
N SER A 169 8.78 -7.42 20.69
CA SER A 169 8.58 -8.88 20.78
C SER A 169 7.70 -9.41 19.65
N GLN A 170 6.97 -8.53 18.97
CA GLN A 170 6.12 -8.89 17.83
C GLN A 170 6.87 -8.91 16.50
N ILE A 171 8.08 -8.32 16.41
CA ILE A 171 8.87 -8.28 15.17
C ILE A 171 9.06 -9.67 14.54
N PRO A 172 9.42 -10.76 15.28
CA PRO A 172 9.54 -12.08 14.69
C PRO A 172 8.21 -12.59 14.14
N MET A 173 7.09 -12.31 14.82
CA MET A 173 5.76 -12.66 14.37
C MET A 173 5.37 -11.87 13.11
N ILE A 174 5.60 -10.56 13.11
CA ILE A 174 5.38 -9.68 11.95
C ILE A 174 6.18 -10.18 10.75
N LYS A 175 7.46 -10.49 10.93
CA LYS A 175 8.33 -11.05 9.89
C LYS A 175 7.78 -12.38 9.34
N THR A 176 7.24 -13.22 10.21
CA THR A 176 6.67 -14.51 9.79
C THR A 176 5.35 -14.35 9.04
N LEU A 177 4.51 -13.40 9.47
CA LEU A 177 3.17 -13.19 8.92
C LEU A 177 3.17 -12.27 7.70
N LEU A 178 3.99 -11.22 7.70
CA LEU A 178 3.98 -10.15 6.71
C LEU A 178 5.28 -10.02 5.91
N GLY A 179 6.26 -10.92 6.11
CA GLY A 179 7.50 -10.91 5.35
C GLY A 179 7.23 -10.90 3.86
N GLY A 180 7.91 -10.03 3.11
CA GLY A 180 7.72 -9.80 1.68
C GLY A 180 6.47 -9.00 1.30
N ALA A 181 5.75 -8.45 2.27
CA ALA A 181 4.64 -7.55 1.98
C ALA A 181 5.15 -6.25 1.36
N ARG A 182 4.48 -5.83 0.29
CA ARG A 182 4.72 -4.55 -0.40
C ARG A 182 3.42 -3.79 -0.56
N VAL A 183 3.46 -2.51 -0.26
CA VAL A 183 2.32 -1.61 -0.41
C VAL A 183 2.78 -0.37 -1.17
N LEU A 184 2.05 -0.02 -2.23
CA LEU A 184 2.23 1.22 -2.98
C LEU A 184 0.89 1.94 -3.09
N LEU A 185 0.86 3.20 -2.69
CA LEU A 185 -0.21 4.14 -2.96
C LEU A 185 0.37 5.36 -3.67
N ALA A 186 -0.15 5.69 -4.84
CA ALA A 186 0.34 6.79 -5.66
C ALA A 186 -0.79 7.53 -6.37
N VAL A 187 -0.49 8.75 -6.81
CA VAL A 187 -1.35 9.57 -7.66
C VAL A 187 -0.64 9.87 -8.97
N GLU A 188 -1.36 9.74 -10.07
CA GLU A 188 -0.95 10.15 -11.41
C GLU A 188 -1.94 11.20 -11.93
N PRO A 189 -1.57 12.48 -12.02
CA PRO A 189 -2.43 13.46 -12.68
C PRO A 189 -2.54 13.16 -14.18
N GLU A 190 -3.75 13.19 -14.71
CA GLU A 190 -3.98 13.08 -16.16
C GLU A 190 -3.67 14.44 -16.83
N GLY A 191 -2.38 14.65 -17.10
CA GLY A 191 -1.85 15.88 -17.64
C GLY A 191 -0.35 16.01 -17.41
N THR A 192 0.15 17.24 -17.51
CA THR A 192 1.56 17.53 -17.25
C THR A 192 1.77 18.02 -15.83
N LEU A 193 2.51 17.29 -15.01
CA LEU A 193 2.89 17.71 -13.67
C LEU A 193 3.71 19.01 -13.75
N VAL A 194 3.25 20.04 -13.06
CA VAL A 194 3.92 21.36 -12.97
C VAL A 194 4.81 21.38 -11.73
N ARG A 195 4.24 21.07 -10.57
CA ARG A 195 4.96 21.01 -9.28
C ARG A 195 4.22 20.16 -8.26
N THR A 196 4.95 19.70 -7.27
CA THR A 196 4.37 19.02 -6.10
C THR A 196 5.22 19.31 -4.86
N SER A 197 4.61 19.22 -3.69
CA SER A 197 5.31 19.28 -2.40
C SER A 197 5.89 17.91 -1.99
N SER A 198 5.48 16.81 -2.65
CA SER A 198 6.05 15.48 -2.37
C SER A 198 7.47 15.37 -2.90
N PRO A 199 8.41 14.81 -2.10
CA PRO A 199 9.77 14.50 -2.57
C PRO A 199 9.84 13.23 -3.45
N PHE A 200 8.75 12.45 -3.52
CA PHE A 200 8.73 11.14 -4.17
C PHE A 200 7.98 11.20 -5.50
N VAL A 201 8.68 11.63 -6.55
CA VAL A 201 8.13 11.78 -7.91
C VAL A 201 8.93 10.93 -8.88
N ASP A 202 8.23 10.19 -9.73
CA ASP A 202 8.81 9.41 -10.82
C ASP A 202 7.89 9.46 -12.05
N GLY A 203 8.39 10.01 -13.17
CA GLY A 203 7.68 10.05 -14.44
C GLY A 203 6.28 10.70 -14.40
N GLY A 204 6.05 11.66 -13.49
CA GLY A 204 4.73 12.28 -13.28
C GLY A 204 3.88 11.58 -12.21
N ARG A 205 4.28 10.42 -11.73
CA ARG A 205 3.67 9.73 -10.60
C ARG A 205 4.17 10.31 -9.29
N VAL A 206 3.25 10.65 -8.41
CA VAL A 206 3.52 11.13 -7.05
C VAL A 206 3.22 10.00 -6.08
N THR A 207 4.26 9.44 -5.44
CA THR A 207 4.11 8.38 -4.45
C THR A 207 3.69 8.98 -3.10
N LEU A 208 2.58 8.52 -2.55
CA LEU A 208 2.08 8.91 -1.23
C LEU A 208 2.63 8.01 -0.14
N LEU A 209 2.65 6.72 -0.43
CA LEU A 209 3.13 5.67 0.46
C LEU A 209 3.76 4.56 -0.38
N GLU A 210 4.98 4.15 -0.04
CA GLU A 210 5.59 2.91 -0.51
C GLU A 210 6.28 2.24 0.67
N VAL A 211 5.94 0.98 0.91
CA VAL A 211 6.51 0.15 1.96
C VAL A 211 6.98 -1.17 1.35
N ASP A 212 8.27 -1.45 1.45
CA ASP A 212 8.83 -2.79 1.26
C ASP A 212 9.20 -3.33 2.64
N LEU A 213 8.35 -4.21 3.18
CA LEU A 213 8.52 -4.66 4.54
C LEU A 213 9.79 -5.50 4.74
N ASP A 214 10.26 -6.21 3.72
CA ASP A 214 11.50 -6.96 3.83
C ASP A 214 12.70 -6.04 3.99
N GLU A 215 12.76 -4.94 3.25
CA GLU A 215 13.84 -3.95 3.38
C GLU A 215 13.74 -3.25 4.75
N VAL A 216 12.55 -2.90 5.19
CA VAL A 216 12.31 -2.31 6.52
C VAL A 216 12.78 -3.25 7.65
N LEU A 217 12.47 -4.54 7.55
CA LEU A 217 12.82 -5.52 8.58
C LEU A 217 14.30 -5.94 8.58
N LYS A 218 15.02 -5.65 7.50
CA LYS A 218 16.49 -5.80 7.42
C LYS A 218 17.24 -4.61 8.02
N ASP A 219 16.60 -3.45 8.10
CA ASP A 219 17.21 -2.24 8.61
C ASP A 219 17.22 -2.22 10.15
N GLU A 220 18.22 -2.89 10.73
CA GLU A 220 18.41 -2.90 12.19
C GLU A 220 18.63 -1.49 12.74
N THR A 221 19.20 -0.58 11.95
CA THR A 221 19.46 0.81 12.33
C THR A 221 18.15 1.57 12.47
N LEU A 222 17.21 1.39 11.54
CA LEU A 222 15.87 1.96 11.65
C LEU A 222 15.19 1.50 12.94
N ILE A 223 15.18 0.18 13.18
CA ILE A 223 14.55 -0.40 14.38
C ILE A 223 15.18 0.16 15.66
N ALA A 224 16.51 0.30 15.70
CA ALA A 224 17.21 0.87 16.84
C ALA A 224 16.88 2.36 17.04
N ARG A 225 16.85 3.16 15.97
CA ARG A 225 16.49 4.59 16.02
C ARG A 225 15.05 4.79 16.46
N LEU A 226 14.12 4.00 15.92
CA LEU A 226 12.72 4.08 16.31
C LEU A 226 12.51 3.72 17.78
N LYS A 227 13.23 2.73 18.32
CA LYS A 227 13.20 2.40 19.76
C LYS A 227 13.79 3.48 20.65
N ALA A 228 14.80 4.21 20.16
CA ALA A 228 15.46 5.29 20.89
C ALA A 228 14.71 6.62 20.79
N ALA A 229 13.78 6.77 19.83
CA ALA A 229 13.02 7.98 19.63
C ALA A 229 12.11 8.26 20.85
N THR A 230 12.22 9.46 21.38
CA THR A 230 11.41 9.96 22.49
C THR A 230 10.39 11.00 22.04
N THR A 231 10.55 11.52 20.84
CA THR A 231 9.66 12.50 20.23
C THR A 231 9.20 12.02 18.85
N GLN A 232 8.05 12.52 18.42
CA GLN A 232 7.50 12.21 17.10
C GLN A 232 8.44 12.68 15.97
N ASP A 233 9.16 13.78 16.16
CA ASP A 233 10.10 14.31 15.16
C ASP A 233 11.33 13.41 14.99
N GLU A 234 11.86 12.85 16.08
CA GLU A 234 12.91 11.83 16.02
C GLU A 234 12.45 10.57 15.30
N ALA A 235 11.24 10.11 15.58
CA ALA A 235 10.64 8.98 14.88
C ALA A 235 10.44 9.26 13.39
N LYS A 236 9.93 10.45 13.02
CA LYS A 236 9.81 10.89 11.62
C LYS A 236 11.18 10.95 10.91
N ALA A 237 12.21 11.47 11.60
CA ALA A 237 13.57 11.51 11.05
C ALA A 237 14.15 10.11 10.79
N ALA A 238 13.90 9.15 11.68
CA ALA A 238 14.28 7.76 11.48
C ALA A 238 13.58 7.14 10.25
N VAL A 239 12.28 7.37 10.10
CA VAL A 239 11.48 6.88 8.96
C VAL A 239 11.94 7.49 7.64
N ARG A 240 12.25 8.80 7.60
CA ARG A 240 12.76 9.46 6.38
C ARG A 240 14.07 8.88 5.88
N ALA A 241 14.90 8.38 6.78
CA ALA A 241 16.21 7.80 6.47
C ALA A 241 16.16 6.29 6.15
N ALA A 242 15.00 5.67 6.25
CA ALA A 242 14.87 4.22 6.13
C ALA A 242 14.85 3.76 4.68
N ALA A 243 15.65 2.75 4.37
CA ALA A 243 15.52 2.01 3.12
C ALA A 243 14.17 1.25 3.08
N GLY A 244 13.56 1.17 1.91
CA GLY A 244 12.29 0.46 1.74
C GLY A 244 11.04 1.23 2.19
N LEU A 245 11.18 2.51 2.62
CA LEU A 245 10.07 3.38 2.97
C LEU A 245 10.10 4.67 2.15
N LYS A 246 8.97 4.98 1.48
CA LYS A 246 8.66 6.31 0.97
C LYS A 246 7.33 6.71 1.57
N ILE A 247 7.36 7.55 2.56
CA ILE A 247 6.17 8.02 3.27
C ILE A 247 6.20 9.53 3.29
N ASN A 248 5.16 10.15 2.75
CA ASN A 248 4.97 11.57 2.94
C ASN A 248 4.54 11.81 4.38
N LEU A 249 5.40 12.49 5.13
CA LEU A 249 5.20 12.77 6.56
C LEU A 249 4.52 14.12 6.79
N ASP A 250 4.33 14.91 5.73
CA ASP A 250 3.57 16.13 5.76
C ASP A 250 2.08 15.80 5.64
N ARG A 251 1.26 16.46 6.44
CA ARG A 251 -0.19 16.21 6.47
C ARG A 251 -0.89 16.59 5.17
N GLU A 252 -0.31 17.51 4.43
CA GLU A 252 -0.87 18.01 3.18
C GLU A 252 0.18 17.92 2.06
N ILE A 253 -0.20 17.27 0.98
CA ILE A 253 0.58 17.20 -0.25
C ILE A 253 -0.20 17.93 -1.33
N THR A 254 0.48 18.82 -2.06
CA THR A 254 -0.09 19.50 -3.21
C THR A 254 0.51 18.95 -4.49
N VAL A 255 -0.35 18.75 -5.50
CA VAL A 255 0.05 18.33 -6.85
C VAL A 255 -0.60 19.27 -7.85
N GLU A 256 0.18 20.17 -8.45
CA GLU A 256 -0.28 21.07 -9.50
C GLU A 256 0.08 20.49 -10.87
N PHE A 257 -0.90 20.44 -11.75
CA PHE A 257 -0.73 19.92 -13.10
C PHE A 257 -1.58 20.69 -14.12
N THR A 258 -1.09 20.75 -15.36
CA THR A 258 -1.86 21.21 -16.51
C THR A 258 -2.68 20.05 -17.03
N PRO A 259 -4.04 20.11 -16.99
CA PRO A 259 -4.89 19.02 -17.44
C PRO A 259 -4.62 18.66 -18.91
N ALA A 260 -4.72 17.39 -19.25
CA ALA A 260 -4.77 16.96 -20.64
C ALA A 260 -6.00 17.58 -21.33
N LYS A 261 -5.84 17.98 -22.60
CA LYS A 261 -6.94 18.56 -23.41
C LYS A 261 -7.89 17.47 -23.90
#